data_580a295dd9a56a26ef2f928156d2c5d5
#
_entry.id   580a295dd9a56a26ef2f928156d2c5d5
#
_cell.length_a   1.000
_cell.length_b   1.000
_cell.length_c   1.000
_cell.angle_alpha   90.00
_cell.angle_beta   90.00
_cell.angle_gamma   90.00
#
_symmetry.space_group_name_H-M   'P 1'
#
loop_
_entity.id
_entity.type
_entity.pdbx_description
1 polymer ?
#
loop_
_entity_poly.entity_id
_entity_poly.type
_entity_poly.pdbx_seq_one_letter_code
_entity_poly.pdbx_strand_id
1 'polypeptide(L)'
;QVATGIREKATGTVRVIALSKYADGFVASIIGQFLKDNPGIMVELESSGTAGVVEGIASQTYDVGIASATISDTLIKAEPLFETSVLVAMDENDPLAKQKIVNLRELNGRRMVVLPEDSEYGSVIWKALRKQKVEPIVVGEARTHASLCKMVEAGAGITLVDRTIAADFSNANIVFRPTAPPITRVVATLVNTRVAQSIATNSFLNALSNNVHDAVDG
;
A
#
# COMPACT_ATOMS: atom_id res chain seq x y z
N GLN A 1 41.68 -23.15 -5.14
CA GLN A 1 40.80 -23.43 -4.00
C GLN A 1 39.72 -22.35 -4.00
N VAL A 2 38.52 -22.72 -4.47
CA VAL A 2 37.32 -21.86 -4.42
C VAL A 2 36.76 -22.05 -3.02
N ALA A 3 36.85 -21.02 -2.18
CA ALA A 3 36.18 -20.98 -0.90
C ALA A 3 34.68 -20.90 -1.16
N THR A 4 34.00 -22.03 -1.09
CA THR A 4 32.54 -22.11 -1.03
C THR A 4 32.14 -21.58 0.33
N GLY A 5 31.80 -20.27 0.38
CA GLY A 5 31.24 -19.67 1.58
C GLY A 5 29.91 -20.37 1.88
N ILE A 6 29.89 -21.16 2.95
CA ILE A 6 28.67 -21.67 3.56
C ILE A 6 27.93 -20.40 4.03
N ARG A 7 26.95 -19.91 3.25
CA ARG A 7 25.96 -18.97 3.77
C ARG A 7 25.24 -19.70 4.90
N GLU A 8 25.52 -19.33 6.15
CA GLU A 8 24.68 -19.74 7.26
C GLU A 8 23.24 -19.40 6.87
N LYS A 9 22.41 -20.43 6.69
CA LYS A 9 20.99 -20.22 6.39
C LYS A 9 20.39 -19.52 7.60
N ALA A 10 19.93 -18.30 7.39
CA ALA A 10 19.21 -17.56 8.44
C ALA A 10 18.02 -18.41 8.91
N THR A 11 17.84 -18.49 10.22
CA THR A 11 16.69 -19.15 10.86
C THR A 11 16.04 -18.17 11.81
N GLY A 12 14.75 -18.35 12.08
CA GLY A 12 14.00 -17.52 13.02
C GLY A 12 12.65 -17.09 12.48
N THR A 13 12.00 -16.20 13.22
CA THR A 13 10.71 -15.62 12.87
C THR A 13 10.88 -14.13 12.60
N VAL A 14 10.25 -13.64 11.54
CA VAL A 14 10.10 -12.21 11.23
C VAL A 14 8.63 -11.85 11.36
N ARG A 15 8.30 -10.92 12.26
CA ARG A 15 6.93 -10.44 12.48
C ARG A 15 6.75 -9.14 11.73
N VAL A 16 5.86 -9.16 10.74
CA VAL A 16 5.59 -8.05 9.82
C VAL A 16 4.19 -7.50 10.08
N ILE A 17 4.04 -6.20 10.17
CA ILE A 17 2.75 -5.52 10.19
C ILE A 17 2.68 -4.50 9.06
N ALA A 18 1.60 -4.50 8.29
CA ALA A 18 1.46 -3.60 7.15
C ALA A 18 0.06 -3.00 7.06
N LEU A 19 -0.06 -1.85 6.38
CA LEU A 19 -1.36 -1.33 5.99
C LEU A 19 -2.08 -2.38 5.12
N SER A 20 -3.38 -2.59 5.36
CA SER A 20 -4.17 -3.66 4.73
C SER A 20 -3.99 -3.72 3.21
N LYS A 21 -4.00 -2.58 2.55
CA LYS A 21 -3.80 -2.49 1.09
C LYS A 21 -2.43 -2.99 0.60
N TYR A 22 -1.41 -2.98 1.46
CA TYR A 22 -0.07 -3.49 1.16
C TYR A 22 0.08 -4.94 1.63
N ALA A 23 -0.48 -5.27 2.80
CA ALA A 23 -0.43 -6.61 3.36
C ALA A 23 -1.06 -7.64 2.41
N ASP A 24 -2.26 -7.36 1.90
CA ASP A 24 -3.04 -8.27 1.06
C ASP A 24 -2.50 -8.37 -0.39
N GLY A 25 -1.69 -7.39 -0.81
CA GLY A 25 -1.12 -7.30 -2.16
C GLY A 25 0.38 -7.64 -2.20
N PHE A 26 1.20 -6.64 -2.58
CA PHE A 26 2.62 -6.85 -2.87
C PHE A 26 3.43 -7.41 -1.71
N VAL A 27 3.09 -7.10 -0.45
CA VAL A 27 3.84 -7.60 0.73
C VAL A 27 3.67 -9.11 0.84
N ALA A 28 2.45 -9.64 0.70
CA ALA A 28 2.21 -11.07 0.74
C ALA A 28 2.93 -11.81 -0.41
N SER A 29 2.95 -11.23 -1.62
CA SER A 29 3.69 -11.76 -2.77
C SER A 29 5.20 -11.85 -2.49
N ILE A 30 5.80 -10.77 -1.97
CA ILE A 30 7.23 -10.75 -1.63
C ILE A 30 7.55 -11.74 -0.50
N ILE A 31 6.68 -11.84 0.53
CA ILE A 31 6.84 -12.83 1.60
C ILE A 31 6.83 -14.24 1.03
N GLY A 32 5.90 -14.56 0.13
CA GLY A 32 5.82 -15.88 -0.49
C GLY A 32 7.12 -16.26 -1.23
N GLN A 33 7.68 -15.32 -1.98
CA GLN A 33 8.95 -15.52 -2.67
C GLN A 33 10.13 -15.63 -1.70
N PHE A 34 10.17 -14.77 -0.69
CA PHE A 34 11.20 -14.79 0.35
C PHE A 34 11.23 -16.13 1.11
N LEU A 35 10.08 -16.67 1.48
CA LEU A 35 9.97 -17.97 2.17
C LEU A 35 10.45 -19.13 1.31
N LYS A 36 10.20 -19.11 0.00
CA LYS A 36 10.69 -20.10 -0.94
C LYS A 36 12.23 -20.15 -0.95
N ASP A 37 12.87 -18.99 -0.86
CA ASP A 37 14.34 -18.88 -0.91
C ASP A 37 15.00 -19.05 0.47
N ASN A 38 14.22 -18.94 1.56
CA ASN A 38 14.68 -19.00 2.95
C ASN A 38 13.88 -20.01 3.80
N PRO A 39 13.99 -21.32 3.55
CA PRO A 39 13.14 -22.34 4.17
C PRO A 39 13.34 -22.49 5.69
N GLY A 40 14.35 -21.84 6.29
CA GLY A 40 14.58 -21.81 7.74
C GLY A 40 13.92 -20.63 8.45
N ILE A 41 13.26 -19.74 7.72
CA ILE A 41 12.61 -18.56 8.28
C ILE A 41 11.10 -18.73 8.27
N MET A 42 10.44 -18.32 9.36
CA MET A 42 8.98 -18.13 9.42
C MET A 42 8.68 -16.63 9.33
N VAL A 43 7.62 -16.26 8.62
CA VAL A 43 7.12 -14.88 8.58
C VAL A 43 5.68 -14.87 9.05
N GLU A 44 5.39 -14.01 10.04
CA GLU A 44 4.04 -13.69 10.48
C GLU A 44 3.64 -12.34 9.87
N LEU A 45 2.53 -12.27 9.16
CA LEU A 45 2.02 -11.05 8.55
C LEU A 45 0.71 -10.63 9.20
N GLU A 46 0.69 -9.43 9.76
CA GLU A 46 -0.50 -8.78 10.31
C GLU A 46 -0.94 -7.61 9.43
N SER A 47 -2.24 -7.50 9.22
CA SER A 47 -2.88 -6.41 8.48
C SER A 47 -3.52 -5.43 9.44
N SER A 48 -3.19 -4.13 9.35
CA SER A 48 -3.71 -3.12 10.27
C SER A 48 -3.89 -1.74 9.61
N GLY A 49 -4.48 -0.81 10.35
CA GLY A 49 -4.47 0.62 10.03
C GLY A 49 -3.19 1.31 10.52
N THR A 50 -3.00 2.57 10.14
CA THR A 50 -1.78 3.35 10.46
C THR A 50 -1.46 3.35 11.96
N ALA A 51 -2.45 3.56 12.83
CA ALA A 51 -2.24 3.58 14.27
C ALA A 51 -1.71 2.23 14.80
N GLY A 52 -2.29 1.11 14.34
CA GLY A 52 -1.84 -0.22 14.75
C GLY A 52 -0.43 -0.55 14.24
N VAL A 53 -0.06 -0.11 13.04
CA VAL A 53 1.32 -0.27 12.53
C VAL A 53 2.30 0.50 13.41
N VAL A 54 2.00 1.77 13.72
CA VAL A 54 2.86 2.61 14.59
C VAL A 54 3.00 1.99 15.99
N GLU A 55 1.88 1.62 16.62
CA GLU A 55 1.88 1.01 17.93
C GLU A 55 2.65 -0.32 17.95
N GLY A 56 2.42 -1.16 16.94
CA GLY A 56 3.06 -2.48 16.82
C GLY A 56 4.59 -2.39 16.70
N ILE A 57 5.11 -1.39 15.99
CA ILE A 57 6.56 -1.16 15.86
C ILE A 57 7.12 -0.48 17.12
N ALA A 58 6.45 0.54 17.65
CA ALA A 58 6.88 1.24 18.85
C ALA A 58 6.97 0.31 20.07
N SER A 59 6.00 -0.58 20.24
CA SER A 59 5.94 -1.58 21.31
C SER A 59 6.84 -2.81 21.09
N GLN A 60 7.49 -2.92 19.93
CA GLN A 60 8.34 -4.07 19.54
C GLN A 60 7.54 -5.40 19.40
N THR A 61 6.23 -5.32 19.22
CA THR A 61 5.39 -6.49 18.93
C THR A 61 5.71 -7.05 17.55
N TYR A 62 6.05 -6.17 16.61
CA TYR A 62 6.47 -6.50 15.24
C TYR A 62 7.87 -6.00 14.96
N ASP A 63 8.58 -6.71 14.07
CA ASP A 63 9.96 -6.42 13.71
C ASP A 63 10.06 -5.43 12.55
N VAL A 64 9.09 -5.50 11.60
CA VAL A 64 9.03 -4.65 10.39
C VAL A 64 7.61 -4.13 10.21
N GLY A 65 7.48 -2.83 10.02
CA GLY A 65 6.24 -2.16 9.58
C GLY A 65 6.31 -1.72 8.13
N ILE A 66 5.18 -1.70 7.42
CA ILE A 66 5.07 -1.15 6.07
C ILE A 66 3.88 -0.20 6.02
N ALA A 67 4.18 1.10 5.89
CA ALA A 67 3.18 2.16 5.93
C ALA A 67 3.66 3.42 5.18
N SER A 68 2.99 4.55 5.40
CA SER A 68 3.40 5.83 4.82
C SER A 68 4.69 6.35 5.47
N ALA A 69 5.58 6.94 4.67
CA ALA A 69 6.80 7.61 5.14
C ALA A 69 6.51 8.90 5.96
N THR A 70 5.27 9.37 6.00
CA THR A 70 4.89 10.56 6.78
C THR A 70 4.76 10.31 8.29
N ILE A 71 4.94 9.05 8.72
CA ILE A 71 4.94 8.69 10.14
C ILE A 71 6.15 9.33 10.83
N SER A 72 5.88 10.11 11.87
CA SER A 72 6.90 10.75 12.70
C SER A 72 6.73 10.28 14.15
N ASP A 73 7.63 9.41 14.60
CA ASP A 73 7.69 8.90 15.97
C ASP A 73 9.18 8.73 16.35
N THR A 74 9.55 9.10 17.56
CA THR A 74 10.96 9.04 18.04
C THR A 74 11.48 7.61 18.20
N LEU A 75 10.57 6.65 18.34
CA LEU A 75 10.90 5.23 18.47
C LEU A 75 10.93 4.50 17.11
N ILE A 76 10.55 5.18 16.03
CA ILE A 76 10.41 4.57 14.71
C ILE A 76 11.36 5.24 13.73
N LYS A 77 12.17 4.43 13.07
CA LYS A 77 12.92 4.81 11.88
C LYS A 77 12.11 4.42 10.66
N ALA A 78 11.73 5.39 9.83
CA ALA A 78 11.08 5.18 8.56
C ALA A 78 12.11 5.30 7.43
N GLU A 79 12.27 4.26 6.62
CA GLU A 79 13.12 4.26 5.44
C GLU A 79 12.25 4.20 4.18
N PRO A 80 12.35 5.19 3.28
CA PRO A 80 11.61 5.19 2.03
C PRO A 80 11.83 3.90 1.24
N LEU A 81 10.74 3.28 0.77
CA LEU A 81 10.77 2.04 0.00
C LEU A 81 10.47 2.31 -1.48
N PHE A 82 9.35 2.99 -1.79
CA PHE A 82 8.99 3.43 -3.13
C PHE A 82 7.94 4.56 -3.09
N GLU A 83 7.76 5.24 -4.23
CA GLU A 83 6.68 6.21 -4.41
C GLU A 83 5.48 5.54 -5.08
N THR A 84 4.28 5.79 -4.55
CA THR A 84 3.00 5.38 -5.13
C THR A 84 2.15 6.61 -5.45
N SER A 85 1.09 6.41 -6.24
CA SER A 85 0.15 7.46 -6.61
C SER A 85 -1.29 7.02 -6.45
N VAL A 86 -2.19 8.01 -6.39
CA VAL A 86 -3.64 7.78 -6.41
C VAL A 86 -4.11 7.65 -7.85
N LEU A 87 -4.93 6.63 -8.10
CA LEU A 87 -5.63 6.41 -9.36
C LEU A 87 -7.13 6.62 -9.18
N VAL A 88 -7.80 7.06 -10.24
CA VAL A 88 -9.25 6.96 -10.37
C VAL A 88 -9.59 5.55 -10.84
N ALA A 89 -10.44 4.85 -10.09
CA ALA A 89 -11.02 3.56 -10.50
C ALA A 89 -12.47 3.77 -10.91
N MET A 90 -12.85 3.25 -12.06
CA MET A 90 -14.17 3.41 -12.66
C MET A 90 -14.53 2.21 -13.54
N ASP A 91 -15.82 2.05 -13.85
CA ASP A 91 -16.28 1.09 -14.84
C ASP A 91 -15.59 1.33 -16.21
N GLU A 92 -15.26 0.26 -16.94
CA GLU A 92 -14.59 0.37 -18.25
C GLU A 92 -15.40 1.14 -19.30
N ASN A 93 -16.74 1.21 -19.14
CA ASN A 93 -17.64 1.95 -20.01
C ASN A 93 -17.85 3.42 -19.59
N ASP A 94 -17.26 3.84 -18.46
CA ASP A 94 -17.33 5.24 -18.06
C ASP A 94 -16.67 6.16 -19.11
N PRO A 95 -17.25 7.31 -19.45
CA PRO A 95 -16.64 8.24 -20.41
C PRO A 95 -15.19 8.63 -20.07
N LEU A 96 -14.85 8.74 -18.79
CA LEU A 96 -13.49 9.07 -18.34
C LEU A 96 -12.51 7.91 -18.55
N ALA A 97 -12.99 6.68 -18.69
CA ALA A 97 -12.15 5.51 -18.93
C ALA A 97 -11.35 5.58 -20.25
N LYS A 98 -11.84 6.37 -21.23
CA LYS A 98 -11.17 6.61 -22.52
C LYS A 98 -9.97 7.55 -22.42
N GLN A 99 -9.85 8.29 -21.34
CA GLN A 99 -8.76 9.22 -21.10
C GLN A 99 -7.52 8.46 -20.59
N LYS A 100 -6.33 8.94 -20.92
CA LYS A 100 -5.09 8.41 -20.35
C LYS A 100 -4.82 8.93 -18.93
N ILE A 101 -5.29 10.14 -18.63
CA ILE A 101 -5.14 10.83 -17.35
C ILE A 101 -6.46 11.56 -17.10
N VAL A 102 -7.01 11.45 -15.89
CA VAL A 102 -8.25 12.11 -15.49
C VAL A 102 -7.93 13.36 -14.68
N ASN A 103 -8.46 14.52 -15.12
CA ASN A 103 -8.35 15.72 -14.30
C ASN A 103 -9.30 15.60 -13.09
N LEU A 104 -8.77 15.86 -11.89
CA LEU A 104 -9.58 15.77 -10.66
C LEU A 104 -10.87 16.64 -10.73
N ARG A 105 -10.86 17.75 -11.45
CA ARG A 105 -12.04 18.61 -11.62
C ARG A 105 -13.19 17.91 -12.37
N GLU A 106 -12.90 16.90 -13.18
CA GLU A 106 -13.92 16.11 -13.87
C GLU A 106 -14.69 15.17 -12.94
N LEU A 107 -14.22 15.02 -11.70
CA LEU A 107 -14.92 14.29 -10.65
C LEU A 107 -15.99 15.13 -9.94
N ASN A 108 -16.07 16.43 -10.23
CA ASN A 108 -17.09 17.31 -9.63
C ASN A 108 -18.51 16.85 -9.99
N GLY A 109 -19.36 16.70 -8.99
CA GLY A 109 -20.74 16.21 -9.16
C GLY A 109 -20.86 14.73 -9.58
N ARG A 110 -19.74 13.98 -9.68
CA ARG A 110 -19.79 12.54 -9.99
C ARG A 110 -20.15 11.73 -8.75
N ARG A 111 -20.88 10.64 -8.96
CA ARG A 111 -21.16 9.65 -7.91
C ARG A 111 -19.88 8.95 -7.51
N MET A 112 -19.52 9.01 -6.22
CA MET A 112 -18.29 8.42 -5.71
C MET A 112 -18.54 7.56 -4.48
N VAL A 113 -17.84 6.45 -4.40
CA VAL A 113 -17.61 5.72 -3.15
C VAL A 113 -16.21 6.10 -2.63
N VAL A 114 -16.09 6.39 -1.34
CA VAL A 114 -14.92 7.08 -0.80
C VAL A 114 -14.35 6.42 0.46
N LEU A 115 -13.08 6.68 0.73
CA LEU A 115 -12.51 6.45 2.05
C LEU A 115 -12.99 7.54 3.02
N PRO A 116 -13.24 7.20 4.31
CA PRO A 116 -13.56 8.17 5.34
C PRO A 116 -12.49 9.28 5.42
N GLU A 117 -12.93 10.52 5.61
CA GLU A 117 -12.01 11.64 5.74
C GLU A 117 -11.13 11.54 6.99
N ASP A 118 -11.60 10.88 8.05
CA ASP A 118 -10.86 10.61 9.28
C ASP A 118 -9.74 9.57 9.14
N SER A 119 -9.70 8.84 8.01
CA SER A 119 -8.59 7.94 7.71
C SER A 119 -7.38 8.72 7.17
N GLU A 120 -6.18 8.21 7.45
CA GLU A 120 -4.94 8.84 6.99
C GLU A 120 -4.90 9.01 5.47
N TYR A 121 -5.31 7.99 4.70
CA TYR A 121 -5.33 8.05 3.25
C TYR A 121 -6.50 8.88 2.71
N GLY A 122 -7.67 8.76 3.32
CA GLY A 122 -8.86 9.55 2.98
C GLY A 122 -8.61 11.05 3.14
N SER A 123 -7.97 11.46 4.25
CA SER A 123 -7.65 12.88 4.50
C SER A 123 -6.83 13.51 3.37
N VAL A 124 -5.87 12.77 2.80
CA VAL A 124 -5.04 13.23 1.67
C VAL A 124 -5.87 13.38 0.40
N ILE A 125 -6.73 12.42 0.10
CA ILE A 125 -7.65 12.47 -1.05
C ILE A 125 -8.59 13.67 -0.91
N TRP A 126 -9.27 13.80 0.22
CA TRP A 126 -10.21 14.88 0.48
C TRP A 126 -9.55 16.26 0.43
N LYS A 127 -8.33 16.40 0.94
CA LYS A 127 -7.54 17.64 0.81
C LYS A 127 -7.24 17.97 -0.65
N ALA A 128 -6.91 16.97 -1.46
CA ALA A 128 -6.66 17.17 -2.90
C ALA A 128 -7.92 17.59 -3.65
N LEU A 129 -9.07 16.94 -3.39
CA LEU A 129 -10.37 17.30 -3.98
C LEU A 129 -10.76 18.74 -3.63
N ARG A 130 -10.69 19.12 -2.35
CA ARG A 130 -10.97 20.49 -1.90
C ARG A 130 -10.07 21.54 -2.56
N LYS A 131 -8.77 21.24 -2.70
CA LYS A 131 -7.82 22.14 -3.39
C LYS A 131 -8.22 22.39 -4.84
N GLN A 132 -8.84 21.40 -5.50
CA GLN A 132 -9.34 21.51 -6.87
C GLN A 132 -10.81 22.00 -6.94
N LYS A 133 -11.44 22.32 -5.79
CA LYS A 133 -12.86 22.70 -5.67
C LYS A 133 -13.80 21.64 -6.26
N VAL A 134 -13.51 20.37 -5.97
CA VAL A 134 -14.30 19.23 -6.39
C VAL A 134 -15.21 18.81 -5.25
N GLU A 135 -16.51 18.75 -5.54
CA GLU A 135 -17.57 18.31 -4.64
C GLU A 135 -18.27 17.09 -5.26
N PRO A 136 -17.82 15.88 -4.94
CA PRO A 136 -18.45 14.67 -5.46
C PRO A 136 -19.78 14.39 -4.76
N ILE A 137 -20.67 13.64 -5.41
CA ILE A 137 -21.85 13.07 -4.78
C ILE A 137 -21.43 11.76 -4.10
N VAL A 138 -21.20 11.81 -2.79
CA VAL A 138 -20.85 10.63 -2.03
C VAL A 138 -22.05 9.71 -1.91
N VAL A 139 -21.93 8.48 -2.42
CA VAL A 139 -23.01 7.47 -2.41
C VAL A 139 -22.68 6.26 -1.54
N GLY A 140 -21.47 6.16 -1.04
CA GLY A 140 -21.02 5.12 -0.14
C GLY A 140 -19.66 5.40 0.41
N GLU A 141 -19.34 4.75 1.53
CA GLU A 141 -18.08 4.85 2.23
C GLU A 141 -17.58 3.46 2.65
N ALA A 142 -16.30 3.21 2.51
CA ALA A 142 -15.67 1.99 3.00
C ALA A 142 -14.25 2.28 3.47
N ARG A 143 -13.73 1.48 4.41
CA ARG A 143 -12.39 1.70 5.00
C ARG A 143 -11.25 1.00 4.27
N THR A 144 -11.55 0.17 3.27
CA THR A 144 -10.53 -0.52 2.47
C THR A 144 -10.65 -0.18 1.00
N HIS A 145 -9.52 -0.07 0.31
CA HIS A 145 -9.46 0.16 -1.14
C HIS A 145 -10.12 -0.98 -1.92
N ALA A 146 -9.94 -2.22 -1.47
CA ALA A 146 -10.54 -3.40 -2.09
C ALA A 146 -12.08 -3.33 -2.06
N SER A 147 -12.67 -2.94 -0.92
CA SER A 147 -14.13 -2.74 -0.82
C SER A 147 -14.63 -1.66 -1.76
N LEU A 148 -13.91 -0.53 -1.88
CA LEU A 148 -14.27 0.53 -2.82
C LEU A 148 -14.25 0.05 -4.28
N CYS A 149 -13.19 -0.68 -4.68
CA CYS A 149 -13.09 -1.26 -6.02
C CYS A 149 -14.25 -2.24 -6.30
N LYS A 150 -14.63 -3.07 -5.33
CA LYS A 150 -15.79 -3.97 -5.47
C LYS A 150 -17.11 -3.23 -5.60
N MET A 151 -17.28 -2.09 -4.91
CA MET A 151 -18.45 -1.23 -5.09
C MET A 151 -18.49 -0.60 -6.50
N VAL A 152 -17.33 -0.17 -7.02
CA VAL A 152 -17.20 0.35 -8.40
C VAL A 152 -17.52 -0.75 -9.41
N GLU A 153 -16.97 -1.94 -9.26
CA GLU A 153 -17.25 -3.12 -10.11
C GLU A 153 -18.74 -3.46 -10.14
N ALA A 154 -19.47 -3.22 -9.04
CA ALA A 154 -20.90 -3.39 -8.93
C ALA A 154 -21.73 -2.18 -9.45
N GLY A 155 -21.08 -1.15 -9.99
CA GLY A 155 -21.75 0.00 -10.62
C GLY A 155 -22.12 1.15 -9.66
N ALA A 156 -21.53 1.22 -8.46
CA ALA A 156 -21.88 2.29 -7.50
C ALA A 156 -21.38 3.68 -7.92
N GLY A 157 -20.44 3.78 -8.84
CA GLY A 157 -19.84 5.02 -9.30
C GLY A 157 -18.32 4.90 -9.47
N ILE A 158 -17.57 5.92 -9.10
CA ILE A 158 -16.12 5.96 -9.22
C ILE A 158 -15.47 6.06 -7.84
N THR A 159 -14.16 5.77 -7.75
CA THR A 159 -13.39 5.95 -6.51
C THR A 159 -11.97 6.40 -6.77
N LEU A 160 -11.29 6.83 -5.71
CA LEU A 160 -9.86 7.16 -5.70
C LEU A 160 -9.13 6.17 -4.79
N VAL A 161 -8.18 5.44 -5.35
CA VAL A 161 -7.45 4.36 -4.67
C VAL A 161 -5.94 4.45 -4.88
N ASP A 162 -5.19 3.76 -4.03
CA ASP A 162 -3.75 3.60 -4.21
C ASP A 162 -3.44 2.75 -5.45
N ARG A 163 -2.42 3.11 -6.22
CA ARG A 163 -1.99 2.39 -7.41
C ARG A 163 -1.69 0.91 -7.14
N THR A 164 -1.18 0.58 -5.96
CA THR A 164 -0.82 -0.80 -5.60
C THR A 164 -2.01 -1.78 -5.63
N ILE A 165 -3.25 -1.26 -5.60
CA ILE A 165 -4.46 -2.08 -5.67
C ILE A 165 -4.81 -2.49 -7.12
N ALA A 166 -4.32 -1.77 -8.12
CA ALA A 166 -4.77 -1.97 -9.50
C ALA A 166 -4.47 -3.40 -10.03
N ALA A 167 -3.35 -3.99 -9.63
CA ALA A 167 -2.96 -5.34 -10.03
C ALA A 167 -3.97 -6.40 -9.56
N ASP A 168 -4.55 -6.23 -8.36
CA ASP A 168 -5.52 -7.16 -7.76
C ASP A 168 -6.86 -7.19 -8.52
N PHE A 169 -7.11 -6.17 -9.36
CA PHE A 169 -8.35 -5.99 -10.13
C PHE A 169 -8.14 -6.05 -11.65
N SER A 170 -7.03 -6.62 -12.12
CA SER A 170 -6.69 -6.71 -13.55
C SER A 170 -7.71 -7.47 -14.40
N ASN A 171 -8.50 -8.37 -13.81
CA ASN A 171 -9.55 -9.15 -14.46
C ASN A 171 -10.97 -8.64 -14.18
N ALA A 172 -11.13 -7.49 -13.54
CA ALA A 172 -12.42 -6.87 -13.25
C ALA A 172 -12.84 -5.93 -14.38
N ASN A 173 -14.16 -5.63 -14.48
CA ASN A 173 -14.70 -4.65 -15.45
C ASN A 173 -14.46 -3.21 -14.96
N ILE A 174 -13.34 -2.96 -14.32
CA ILE A 174 -12.93 -1.63 -13.89
C ILE A 174 -11.58 -1.26 -14.49
N VAL A 175 -11.40 0.02 -14.75
CA VAL A 175 -10.14 0.57 -15.24
C VAL A 175 -9.60 1.62 -14.28
N PHE A 176 -8.29 1.73 -14.27
CA PHE A 176 -7.55 2.67 -13.43
C PHE A 176 -6.89 3.72 -14.29
N ARG A 177 -7.00 5.00 -13.90
CA ARG A 177 -6.36 6.12 -14.59
C ARG A 177 -5.64 7.03 -13.62
N PRO A 178 -4.43 7.51 -13.95
CA PRO A 178 -3.74 8.51 -13.16
C PRO A 178 -4.55 9.79 -13.04
N THR A 179 -4.34 10.53 -11.94
CA THR A 179 -4.98 11.82 -11.69
C THR A 179 -4.11 13.00 -12.16
N ALA A 180 -4.74 14.09 -12.56
CA ALA A 180 -4.11 15.39 -12.76
C ALA A 180 -4.82 16.47 -11.94
N PRO A 181 -4.12 17.20 -11.03
CA PRO A 181 -2.73 16.97 -10.65
C PRO A 181 -2.53 15.61 -9.97
N PRO A 182 -1.32 15.02 -10.02
CA PRO A 182 -1.03 13.76 -9.37
C PRO A 182 -1.10 13.90 -7.84
N ILE A 183 -1.56 12.85 -7.19
CA ILE A 183 -1.53 12.72 -5.73
C ILE A 183 -0.55 11.59 -5.43
N THR A 184 0.65 11.93 -4.95
CA THR A 184 1.71 10.95 -4.70
C THR A 184 1.94 10.75 -3.22
N ARG A 185 2.45 9.59 -2.85
CA ARG A 185 2.81 9.19 -1.49
C ARG A 185 4.07 8.34 -1.50
N VAL A 186 4.85 8.43 -0.43
CA VAL A 186 6.00 7.55 -0.23
C VAL A 186 5.61 6.46 0.76
N VAL A 187 5.82 5.22 0.37
CA VAL A 187 5.73 4.04 1.22
C VAL A 187 7.08 3.81 1.87
N ALA A 188 7.09 3.43 3.13
CA ALA A 188 8.31 3.19 3.89
C ALA A 188 8.26 1.87 4.65
N THR A 189 9.43 1.31 4.89
CA THR A 189 9.63 0.33 5.94
C THR A 189 9.85 1.06 7.27
N LEU A 190 9.29 0.50 8.33
CA LEU A 190 9.35 1.03 9.69
C LEU A 190 10.03 0.01 10.59
N VAL A 191 10.99 0.45 11.36
CA VAL A 191 11.67 -0.39 12.38
C VAL A 191 11.83 0.38 13.68
N ASN A 192 11.88 -0.33 14.79
CA ASN A 192 12.13 0.30 16.10
C ASN A 192 13.59 0.76 16.20
N THR A 193 13.82 2.00 16.65
CA THR A 193 15.16 2.61 16.75
C THR A 193 16.03 2.04 17.89
N ARG A 194 15.39 1.39 18.86
CA ARG A 194 16.07 0.90 20.09
C ARG A 194 16.49 -0.57 20.02
N VAL A 195 16.10 -1.28 18.95
CA VAL A 195 16.36 -2.72 18.80
C VAL A 195 17.18 -2.96 17.55
N ALA A 196 18.27 -3.70 17.71
CA ALA A 196 19.04 -4.19 16.57
C ALA A 196 18.23 -5.26 15.82
N GLN A 197 18.17 -5.14 14.49
CA GLN A 197 17.44 -6.07 13.66
C GLN A 197 18.17 -7.44 13.62
N SER A 198 17.42 -8.53 13.70
CA SER A 198 17.96 -9.88 13.54
C SER A 198 18.48 -10.11 12.11
N ILE A 199 19.29 -11.16 11.92
CA ILE A 199 19.75 -11.56 10.57
C ILE A 199 18.56 -11.88 9.68
N ALA A 200 17.54 -12.56 10.18
CA ALA A 200 16.32 -12.88 9.44
C ALA A 200 15.56 -11.61 9.04
N THR A 201 15.40 -10.65 9.95
CA THR A 201 14.76 -9.35 9.69
C THR A 201 15.50 -8.54 8.63
N ASN A 202 16.84 -8.46 8.73
CA ASN A 202 17.66 -7.77 7.73
C ASN A 202 17.57 -8.44 6.36
N SER A 203 17.54 -9.78 6.30
CA SER A 203 17.36 -10.53 5.05
C SER A 203 15.99 -10.22 4.43
N PHE A 204 14.94 -10.12 5.24
CA PHE A 204 13.61 -9.75 4.76
C PHE A 204 13.53 -8.29 4.26
N LEU A 205 14.12 -7.34 4.98
CA LEU A 205 14.20 -5.94 4.55
C LEU A 205 14.91 -5.80 3.19
N ASN A 206 16.01 -6.54 2.99
CA ASN A 206 16.71 -6.59 1.71
C ASN A 206 15.84 -7.19 0.60
N ALA A 207 15.08 -8.24 0.89
CA ALA A 207 14.16 -8.84 -0.07
C ALA A 207 13.04 -7.87 -0.46
N LEU A 208 12.47 -7.12 0.51
CA LEU A 208 11.51 -6.05 0.22
C LEU A 208 12.09 -5.00 -0.72
N SER A 209 13.25 -4.45 -0.40
CA SER A 209 13.88 -3.39 -1.19
C SER A 209 14.22 -3.84 -2.62
N ASN A 210 14.63 -5.10 -2.80
CA ASN A 210 15.05 -5.62 -4.10
C ASN A 210 13.87 -6.00 -5.01
N ASN A 211 12.71 -6.40 -4.44
CA ASN A 211 11.61 -6.97 -5.21
C ASN A 211 10.37 -6.08 -5.27
N VAL A 212 10.35 -4.94 -4.55
CA VAL A 212 9.15 -4.10 -4.46
C VAL A 212 8.75 -3.49 -5.81
N HIS A 213 9.70 -3.08 -6.64
CA HIS A 213 9.39 -2.49 -7.94
C HIS A 213 8.71 -3.48 -8.87
N ASP A 214 9.21 -4.71 -8.94
CA ASP A 214 8.61 -5.78 -9.75
C ASP A 214 7.20 -6.16 -9.24
N ALA A 215 7.00 -6.12 -7.93
CA ALA A 215 5.73 -6.47 -7.29
C ALA A 215 4.66 -5.36 -7.36
N VAL A 216 5.04 -4.11 -7.61
CA VAL A 216 4.12 -2.95 -7.67
C VAL A 216 3.83 -2.54 -9.13
N ASP A 217 4.78 -2.76 -10.05
CA ASP A 217 4.67 -2.38 -11.47
C ASP A 217 4.18 -3.53 -12.37
N GLY A 218 4.14 -4.79 -11.88
CA GLY A 218 3.62 -5.98 -12.57
C GLY A 218 2.13 -6.11 -12.43
#